data_a8d12f62653ca47167e0c8637f1fb69c
#
_entry.id   a8d12f62653ca47167e0c8637f1fb69c
#
_cell.length_a   1.000
_cell.length_b   1.000
_cell.length_c   1.000
_cell.angle_alpha   90.00
_cell.angle_beta   90.00
_cell.angle_gamma   90.00
#
_symmetry.space_group_name_H-M   'P 1'
#
loop_
_entity.id
_entity.type
_entity.pdbx_description
1 polymer ?
#
loop_
_entity_poly.entity_id
_entity_poly.type
_entity_poly.pdbx_seq_one_letter_code
_entity_poly.pdbx_strand_id
1 'polypeptide(L)'
;SDIPPLFSARGFADGFFPYLQMAPGGEPLEYPVLIGLFMQVTAWVTRGIGLAVPDLNSSLAFFGVNVVMLYPFLLLAVWATSRTMRRRPWDAAMIALAPSMILAATINWDLIAVGLAAAAIALWARAYPVAAGVLLGLAVAAKFYPVLFLGPLLILCLRAGRMPAWWRVAAATVFTWLVINLPFALVNFDGWFRFYDFSSTRGQDFGSIWYAAYLWGAPSIPPDLLNYVATGAFLILCGAIAALIWFTPRRPRLGAMLFLVVAAFVVTNKVYSPQFVLWLIPLAVLARPVWRDFLVWQAGQVAYFIAIWWYLAGLGI
;
A
#
# COMPACT_ATOMS: atom_id res chain seq x y z
N SER A 1 -3.77 7.01 -14.36
CA SER A 1 -4.43 6.92 -13.05
C SER A 1 -5.65 6.01 -13.15
N ASP A 2 -5.87 5.18 -12.14
CA ASP A 2 -7.02 4.29 -12.04
C ASP A 2 -8.28 5.05 -11.54
N ILE A 3 -8.09 6.24 -10.98
CA ILE A 3 -9.15 6.98 -10.27
C ILE A 3 -10.29 7.41 -11.21
N PRO A 4 -10.06 8.12 -12.35
CA PRO A 4 -11.16 8.60 -13.18
C PRO A 4 -12.04 7.49 -13.76
N PRO A 5 -11.51 6.41 -14.36
CA PRO A 5 -12.34 5.39 -14.98
C PRO A 5 -13.17 4.59 -13.98
N LEU A 6 -12.71 4.39 -12.74
CA LEU A 6 -13.44 3.62 -11.74
C LEU A 6 -14.70 4.34 -11.24
N PHE A 7 -14.84 5.65 -11.43
CA PHE A 7 -16.03 6.39 -11.05
C PHE A 7 -17.30 5.86 -11.73
N SER A 8 -17.23 5.63 -13.04
CA SER A 8 -18.33 5.04 -13.81
C SER A 8 -18.28 3.51 -13.81
N ALA A 9 -17.10 2.92 -14.02
CA ALA A 9 -16.96 1.47 -14.19
C ALA A 9 -17.38 0.65 -12.94
N ARG A 10 -17.37 1.24 -11.76
CA ARG A 10 -17.79 0.59 -10.49
C ARG A 10 -19.11 1.15 -9.94
N GLY A 11 -19.85 1.92 -10.75
CA GLY A 11 -21.19 2.42 -10.42
C GLY A 11 -21.23 3.56 -9.40
N PHE A 12 -20.11 4.17 -9.03
CA PHE A 12 -20.08 5.30 -8.10
C PHE A 12 -20.81 6.53 -8.67
N ALA A 13 -20.74 6.72 -9.99
CA ALA A 13 -21.46 7.79 -10.69
C ALA A 13 -22.99 7.66 -10.50
N ASP A 14 -23.50 6.43 -10.53
CA ASP A 14 -24.94 6.12 -10.43
C ASP A 14 -25.39 5.93 -8.97
N GLY A 15 -24.46 6.04 -8.00
CA GLY A 15 -24.79 5.97 -6.59
C GLY A 15 -24.78 4.58 -5.97
N PHE A 16 -24.28 3.58 -6.67
CA PHE A 16 -24.12 2.23 -6.11
C PHE A 16 -23.12 2.24 -4.96
N PHE A 17 -23.44 1.45 -3.93
CA PHE A 17 -22.58 1.33 -2.77
C PHE A 17 -21.62 0.14 -2.93
N PRO A 18 -20.28 0.35 -2.82
CA PRO A 18 -19.31 -0.71 -3.03
C PRO A 18 -19.53 -1.89 -2.08
N TYR A 19 -19.20 -3.10 -2.54
CA TYR A 19 -19.36 -4.38 -1.85
C TYR A 19 -20.81 -4.84 -1.63
N LEU A 20 -21.78 -3.93 -1.57
CA LEU A 20 -23.19 -4.27 -1.33
C LEU A 20 -24.02 -4.29 -2.61
N GLN A 21 -23.64 -3.49 -3.59
CA GLN A 21 -24.38 -3.31 -4.85
C GLN A 21 -23.41 -3.35 -6.03
N MET A 22 -23.90 -3.78 -7.19
CA MET A 22 -23.20 -3.69 -8.47
C MET A 22 -24.08 -2.96 -9.47
N ALA A 23 -23.47 -2.11 -10.30
CA ALA A 23 -24.15 -1.56 -11.47
C ALA A 23 -24.51 -2.70 -12.45
N PRO A 24 -25.65 -2.62 -13.18
CA PRO A 24 -25.97 -3.59 -14.22
C PRO A 24 -24.84 -3.67 -15.27
N GLY A 25 -24.30 -4.88 -15.47
CA GLY A 25 -23.14 -5.08 -16.36
C GLY A 25 -21.81 -4.57 -15.81
N GLY A 26 -21.76 -4.05 -14.58
CA GLY A 26 -20.55 -3.59 -13.91
C GLY A 26 -19.74 -4.74 -13.31
N GLU A 27 -18.47 -4.46 -12.99
CA GLU A 27 -17.61 -5.38 -12.27
C GLU A 27 -17.59 -5.04 -10.78
N PRO A 28 -17.45 -6.05 -9.89
CA PRO A 28 -17.31 -5.80 -8.46
C PRO A 28 -15.99 -5.07 -8.16
N LEU A 29 -15.98 -4.30 -7.06
CA LEU A 29 -14.82 -3.52 -6.66
C LEU A 29 -13.69 -4.43 -6.14
N GLU A 30 -12.54 -4.35 -6.77
CA GLU A 30 -11.32 -5.13 -6.46
C GLU A 30 -10.36 -4.41 -5.49
N TYR A 31 -10.86 -3.55 -4.63
CA TYR A 31 -10.09 -2.82 -3.61
C TYR A 31 -10.49 -3.24 -2.20
N PRO A 32 -9.59 -3.10 -1.20
CA PRO A 32 -9.95 -3.34 0.20
C PRO A 32 -11.02 -2.37 0.71
N VAL A 33 -11.75 -2.79 1.75
CA VAL A 33 -12.96 -2.11 2.25
C VAL A 33 -12.75 -0.63 2.56
N LEU A 34 -11.66 -0.26 3.24
CA LEU A 34 -11.45 1.14 3.62
C LEU A 34 -11.25 2.03 2.38
N ILE A 35 -10.64 1.50 1.32
CA ILE A 35 -10.50 2.22 0.05
C ILE A 35 -11.86 2.41 -0.61
N GLY A 36 -12.70 1.37 -0.69
CA GLY A 36 -14.04 1.51 -1.27
C GLY A 36 -14.91 2.50 -0.51
N LEU A 37 -14.82 2.52 0.83
CA LEU A 37 -15.50 3.53 1.65
C LEU A 37 -14.99 4.95 1.36
N PHE A 38 -13.68 5.10 1.21
CA PHE A 38 -13.09 6.39 0.83
C PHE A 38 -13.56 6.83 -0.57
N MET A 39 -13.56 5.91 -1.55
CA MET A 39 -14.11 6.17 -2.89
C MET A 39 -15.59 6.58 -2.83
N GLN A 40 -16.38 5.95 -1.97
CA GLN A 40 -17.79 6.30 -1.78
C GLN A 40 -17.97 7.72 -1.25
N VAL A 41 -17.17 8.11 -0.25
CA VAL A 41 -17.20 9.48 0.30
C VAL A 41 -16.81 10.49 -0.78
N THR A 42 -15.73 10.23 -1.54
CA THR A 42 -15.32 11.12 -2.64
C THR A 42 -16.36 11.18 -3.76
N ALA A 43 -17.07 10.08 -4.03
CA ALA A 43 -18.16 10.05 -4.99
C ALA A 43 -19.36 10.89 -4.53
N TRP A 44 -19.72 10.85 -3.24
CA TRP A 44 -20.79 11.72 -2.70
C TRP A 44 -20.44 13.20 -2.86
N VAL A 45 -19.19 13.57 -2.52
CA VAL A 45 -18.71 14.96 -2.71
C VAL A 45 -18.76 15.35 -4.18
N THR A 46 -18.28 14.49 -5.08
CA THR A 46 -18.29 14.76 -6.53
C THR A 46 -19.71 14.96 -7.07
N ARG A 47 -20.66 14.10 -6.68
CA ARG A 47 -22.07 14.25 -7.09
C ARG A 47 -22.69 15.53 -6.53
N GLY A 48 -22.36 15.89 -5.27
CA GLY A 48 -22.81 17.16 -4.70
C GLY A 48 -22.32 18.38 -5.48
N ILE A 49 -21.05 18.36 -5.92
CA ILE A 49 -20.49 19.41 -6.79
C ILE A 49 -21.19 19.43 -8.15
N GLY A 50 -21.47 18.27 -8.75
CA GLY A 50 -22.20 18.15 -10.03
C GLY A 50 -23.60 18.74 -10.00
N LEU A 51 -24.29 18.72 -8.84
CA LEU A 51 -25.59 19.39 -8.70
C LEU A 51 -25.47 20.92 -8.78
N ALA A 52 -24.33 21.48 -8.35
CA ALA A 52 -24.10 22.93 -8.40
C ALA A 52 -23.49 23.37 -9.75
N VAL A 53 -22.82 22.47 -10.48
CA VAL A 53 -22.14 22.74 -11.75
C VAL A 53 -22.49 21.62 -12.74
N PRO A 54 -23.64 21.70 -13.44
CA PRO A 54 -24.17 20.62 -14.29
C PRO A 54 -23.25 20.21 -15.47
N ASP A 55 -22.49 21.16 -16.02
CA ASP A 55 -21.59 20.92 -17.18
C ASP A 55 -20.22 20.37 -16.79
N LEU A 56 -20.01 20.02 -15.51
CA LEU A 56 -18.74 19.52 -15.01
C LEU A 56 -18.47 18.10 -15.52
N ASN A 57 -17.26 17.87 -16.04
CA ASN A 57 -16.81 16.50 -16.32
C ASN A 57 -16.70 15.72 -15.00
N SER A 58 -17.65 14.85 -14.74
CA SER A 58 -17.78 14.15 -13.46
C SER A 58 -16.58 13.24 -13.12
N SER A 59 -15.97 12.61 -14.13
CA SER A 59 -14.76 11.77 -13.91
C SER A 59 -13.54 12.60 -13.54
N LEU A 60 -13.34 13.78 -14.16
CA LEU A 60 -12.27 14.70 -13.80
C LEU A 60 -12.53 15.36 -12.44
N ALA A 61 -13.79 15.67 -12.13
CA ALA A 61 -14.17 16.19 -10.81
C ALA A 61 -13.89 15.15 -9.72
N PHE A 62 -14.26 13.87 -9.96
CA PHE A 62 -13.95 12.78 -9.05
C PHE A 62 -12.46 12.64 -8.83
N PHE A 63 -11.64 12.73 -9.89
CA PHE A 63 -10.19 12.76 -9.76
C PHE A 63 -9.70 13.92 -8.88
N GLY A 64 -10.17 15.14 -9.16
CA GLY A 64 -9.79 16.33 -8.38
C GLY A 64 -10.14 16.21 -6.89
N VAL A 65 -11.36 15.76 -6.58
CA VAL A 65 -11.81 15.51 -5.20
C VAL A 65 -10.90 14.47 -4.53
N ASN A 66 -10.58 13.36 -5.21
CA ASN A 66 -9.67 12.35 -4.67
C ASN A 66 -8.27 12.91 -4.41
N VAL A 67 -7.70 13.71 -5.32
CA VAL A 67 -6.40 14.37 -5.12
C VAL A 67 -6.39 15.21 -3.84
N VAL A 68 -7.41 16.06 -3.67
CA VAL A 68 -7.53 16.92 -2.49
C VAL A 68 -7.67 16.10 -1.22
N MET A 69 -8.49 15.04 -1.22
CA MET A 69 -8.72 14.19 -0.04
C MET A 69 -7.57 13.21 0.25
N LEU A 70 -6.71 12.90 -0.72
CA LEU A 70 -5.51 12.09 -0.52
C LEU A 70 -4.34 12.90 0.05
N TYR A 71 -4.28 14.20 -0.24
CA TYR A 71 -3.20 15.07 0.20
C TYR A 71 -2.94 15.07 1.72
N PRO A 72 -3.95 15.06 2.61
CA PRO A 72 -3.74 14.91 4.06
C PRO A 72 -2.96 13.65 4.46
N PHE A 73 -3.08 12.54 3.73
CA PHE A 73 -2.34 11.31 4.02
C PHE A 73 -0.87 11.42 3.62
N LEU A 74 -0.54 12.16 2.56
CA LEU A 74 0.84 12.51 2.24
C LEU A 74 1.44 13.38 3.36
N LEU A 75 0.74 14.43 3.79
CA LEU A 75 1.17 15.27 4.90
C LEU A 75 1.35 14.46 6.18
N LEU A 76 0.42 13.52 6.46
CA LEU A 76 0.51 12.61 7.59
C LEU A 76 1.78 11.73 7.52
N ALA A 77 2.11 11.18 6.33
CA ALA A 77 3.31 10.38 6.15
C ALA A 77 4.59 11.18 6.43
N VAL A 78 4.68 12.41 5.90
CA VAL A 78 5.81 13.32 6.13
C VAL A 78 5.91 13.69 7.61
N TRP A 79 4.81 14.15 8.21
CA TRP A 79 4.76 14.55 9.60
C TRP A 79 5.09 13.39 10.55
N ALA A 80 4.50 12.22 10.37
CA ALA A 80 4.74 11.05 11.21
C ALA A 80 6.20 10.57 11.12
N THR A 81 6.78 10.58 9.91
CA THR A 81 8.18 10.23 9.72
C THR A 81 9.11 11.25 10.38
N SER A 82 8.86 12.55 10.26
CA SER A 82 9.63 13.60 10.94
C SER A 82 9.59 13.43 12.45
N ARG A 83 8.43 13.04 12.99
CA ARG A 83 8.23 12.77 14.43
C ARG A 83 8.91 11.48 14.90
N THR A 84 9.13 10.53 14.03
CA THR A 84 9.88 9.30 14.30
C THR A 84 11.39 9.57 14.31
N MET A 85 11.87 10.45 13.43
CA MET A 85 13.28 10.81 13.26
C MET A 85 13.70 11.98 14.14
N ARG A 86 13.62 11.82 15.48
CA ARG A 86 13.80 12.91 16.46
C ARG A 86 15.10 13.72 16.32
N ARG A 87 16.20 13.08 15.87
CA ARG A 87 17.52 13.74 15.72
C ARG A 87 17.69 14.45 14.37
N ARG A 88 16.94 14.02 13.36
CA ARG A 88 17.05 14.51 11.97
C ARG A 88 15.65 14.60 11.33
N PRO A 89 14.73 15.41 11.88
CA PRO A 89 13.35 15.47 11.40
C PRO A 89 13.25 15.96 9.96
N TRP A 90 14.21 16.75 9.48
CA TRP A 90 14.28 17.26 8.12
C TRP A 90 14.52 16.18 7.05
N ASP A 91 15.03 15.01 7.43
CA ASP A 91 15.16 13.90 6.48
C ASP A 91 13.80 13.42 5.97
N ALA A 92 12.69 13.74 6.65
CA ALA A 92 11.33 13.50 6.15
C ALA A 92 11.01 14.32 4.89
N ALA A 93 11.77 15.38 4.57
CA ALA A 93 11.67 16.10 3.31
C ALA A 93 11.94 15.19 2.09
N MET A 94 12.72 14.11 2.25
CA MET A 94 12.91 13.12 1.20
C MET A 94 11.58 12.53 0.73
N ILE A 95 10.57 12.38 1.59
CA ILE A 95 9.23 11.87 1.21
C ILE A 95 8.52 12.90 0.32
N ALA A 96 8.47 14.16 0.78
CA ALA A 96 7.76 15.22 0.07
C ALA A 96 8.40 15.58 -1.27
N LEU A 97 9.74 15.45 -1.37
CA LEU A 97 10.53 15.79 -2.54
C LEU A 97 10.87 14.58 -3.42
N ALA A 98 10.39 13.38 -3.10
CA ALA A 98 10.62 12.20 -3.90
C ALA A 98 9.96 12.34 -5.27
N PRO A 99 10.70 12.29 -6.39
CA PRO A 99 10.11 12.38 -7.73
C PRO A 99 9.03 11.31 -7.97
N SER A 100 9.26 10.08 -7.50
CA SER A 100 8.28 9.00 -7.62
C SER A 100 7.03 9.21 -6.73
N MET A 101 7.11 9.99 -5.64
CA MET A 101 5.93 10.41 -4.89
C MET A 101 5.04 11.31 -5.76
N ILE A 102 5.61 12.29 -6.45
CA ILE A 102 4.86 13.20 -7.33
C ILE A 102 4.20 12.41 -8.47
N LEU A 103 4.93 11.49 -9.08
CA LEU A 103 4.45 10.72 -10.24
C LEU A 103 3.39 9.66 -9.86
N ALA A 104 3.51 9.04 -8.69
CA ALA A 104 2.71 7.86 -8.33
C ALA A 104 1.61 8.13 -7.29
N ALA A 105 1.63 9.27 -6.58
CA ALA A 105 0.72 9.57 -5.47
C ALA A 105 -0.77 9.53 -5.85
N THR A 106 -1.10 9.83 -7.09
CA THR A 106 -2.46 9.92 -7.62
C THR A 106 -2.77 8.85 -8.67
N ILE A 107 -1.98 7.78 -8.75
CA ILE A 107 -2.31 6.62 -9.59
C ILE A 107 -3.54 5.94 -9.01
N ASN A 108 -3.53 5.69 -7.69
CA ASN A 108 -4.61 5.10 -6.94
C ASN A 108 -4.66 5.66 -5.49
N TRP A 109 -5.24 4.93 -4.55
CA TRP A 109 -5.48 5.34 -3.15
C TRP A 109 -4.41 4.86 -2.15
N ASP A 110 -3.24 4.41 -2.60
CA ASP A 110 -2.20 3.81 -1.74
C ASP A 110 -1.67 4.77 -0.67
N LEU A 111 -1.74 6.09 -0.89
CA LEU A 111 -1.36 7.11 0.10
C LEU A 111 -2.09 6.96 1.44
N ILE A 112 -3.33 6.46 1.45
CA ILE A 112 -4.09 6.23 2.68
C ILE A 112 -3.35 5.23 3.58
N ALA A 113 -2.98 4.08 3.01
CA ALA A 113 -2.23 3.06 3.73
C ALA A 113 -0.84 3.57 4.15
N VAL A 114 -0.15 4.33 3.28
CA VAL A 114 1.17 4.90 3.53
C VAL A 114 1.15 5.87 4.71
N GLY A 115 0.19 6.81 4.72
CA GLY A 115 0.04 7.80 5.79
C GLY A 115 -0.28 7.14 7.14
N LEU A 116 -1.25 6.22 7.14
CA LEU A 116 -1.67 5.49 8.35
C LEU A 116 -0.54 4.59 8.88
N ALA A 117 0.18 3.88 8.02
CA ALA A 117 1.30 3.04 8.40
C ALA A 117 2.46 3.87 8.99
N ALA A 118 2.80 5.02 8.40
CA ALA A 118 3.80 5.93 8.94
C ALA A 118 3.40 6.46 10.33
N ALA A 119 2.13 6.81 10.52
CA ALA A 119 1.59 7.25 11.80
C ALA A 119 1.61 6.12 12.85
N ALA A 120 1.30 4.88 12.44
CA ALA A 120 1.42 3.70 13.31
C ALA A 120 2.88 3.51 13.80
N ILE A 121 3.88 3.63 12.92
CA ILE A 121 5.30 3.57 13.29
C ILE A 121 5.65 4.69 14.27
N ALA A 122 5.17 5.91 14.07
CA ALA A 122 5.42 7.04 14.95
C ALA A 122 4.83 6.85 16.36
N LEU A 123 3.65 6.25 16.48
CA LEU A 123 3.03 5.91 17.76
C LEU A 123 3.75 4.74 18.44
N TRP A 124 4.15 3.72 17.69
CA TRP A 124 4.97 2.63 18.22
C TRP A 124 6.30 3.15 18.81
N ALA A 125 6.98 4.06 18.10
CA ALA A 125 8.22 4.67 18.55
C ALA A 125 8.06 5.51 19.84
N ARG A 126 6.82 5.89 20.18
CA ARG A 126 6.44 6.60 21.41
C ARG A 126 5.90 5.68 22.49
N ALA A 127 5.96 4.37 22.32
CA ALA A 127 5.45 3.37 23.24
C ALA A 127 3.92 3.39 23.44
N TYR A 128 3.16 3.73 22.39
CA TYR A 128 1.69 3.61 22.35
C TYR A 128 1.26 2.41 21.48
N PRO A 129 1.45 1.15 21.93
CA PRO A 129 1.24 -0.03 21.09
C PRO A 129 -0.21 -0.22 20.64
N VAL A 130 -1.19 0.11 21.49
CA VAL A 130 -2.62 -0.02 21.13
C VAL A 130 -2.99 0.97 20.03
N ALA A 131 -2.66 2.25 20.19
CA ALA A 131 -2.95 3.27 19.19
C ALA A 131 -2.18 3.00 17.87
N ALA A 132 -0.93 2.50 17.97
CA ALA A 132 -0.17 2.04 16.81
C ALA A 132 -0.89 0.89 16.09
N GLY A 133 -1.45 -0.06 16.85
CA GLY A 133 -2.22 -1.19 16.31
C GLY A 133 -3.52 -0.75 15.63
N VAL A 134 -4.24 0.22 16.21
CA VAL A 134 -5.45 0.77 15.58
C VAL A 134 -5.12 1.39 14.22
N LEU A 135 -4.09 2.26 14.14
CA LEU A 135 -3.70 2.86 12.85
C LEU A 135 -3.13 1.82 11.88
N LEU A 136 -2.43 0.81 12.37
CA LEU A 136 -1.95 -0.29 11.53
C LEU A 136 -3.11 -1.12 10.97
N GLY A 137 -4.14 -1.40 11.77
CA GLY A 137 -5.35 -2.10 11.34
C GLY A 137 -6.13 -1.33 10.27
N LEU A 138 -6.25 -0.01 10.41
CA LEU A 138 -6.80 0.86 9.36
C LEU A 138 -5.94 0.83 8.09
N ALA A 139 -4.61 0.88 8.24
CA ALA A 139 -3.69 0.78 7.10
C ALA A 139 -3.84 -0.56 6.36
N VAL A 140 -3.99 -1.68 7.09
CA VAL A 140 -4.24 -3.02 6.52
C VAL A 140 -5.61 -3.09 5.84
N ALA A 141 -6.64 -2.43 6.39
CA ALA A 141 -7.96 -2.34 5.77
C ALA A 141 -7.98 -1.46 4.49
N ALA A 142 -6.98 -0.57 4.33
CA ALA A 142 -6.77 0.21 3.10
C ALA A 142 -5.91 -0.54 2.07
N LYS A 143 -4.86 -1.23 2.52
CA LYS A 143 -3.96 -2.02 1.66
C LYS A 143 -3.30 -3.09 2.52
N PHE A 144 -3.17 -4.31 2.01
CA PHE A 144 -2.78 -5.44 2.86
C PHE A 144 -1.32 -5.41 3.34
N TYR A 145 -0.39 -4.76 2.61
CA TYR A 145 1.05 -4.79 2.92
C TYR A 145 1.45 -4.37 4.35
N PRO A 146 0.76 -3.44 5.05
CA PRO A 146 1.17 -3.05 6.40
C PRO A 146 1.07 -4.17 7.44
N VAL A 147 0.32 -5.24 7.17
CA VAL A 147 0.28 -6.43 8.05
C VAL A 147 1.69 -7.04 8.22
N LEU A 148 2.54 -6.90 7.21
CA LEU A 148 3.92 -7.39 7.21
C LEU A 148 4.76 -6.75 8.33
N PHE A 149 4.37 -5.59 8.85
CA PHE A 149 5.07 -4.93 9.96
C PHE A 149 5.05 -5.76 11.25
N LEU A 150 4.01 -6.58 11.44
CA LEU A 150 3.88 -7.43 12.62
C LEU A 150 5.02 -8.47 12.74
N GLY A 151 5.57 -8.94 11.62
CA GLY A 151 6.66 -9.92 11.60
C GLY A 151 7.96 -9.37 12.24
N PRO A 152 8.58 -8.32 11.69
CA PRO A 152 9.75 -7.69 12.31
C PRO A 152 9.51 -7.20 13.74
N LEU A 153 8.30 -6.68 14.04
CA LEU A 153 7.92 -6.29 15.39
C LEU A 153 7.93 -7.48 16.34
N LEU A 154 7.42 -8.64 15.91
CA LEU A 154 7.44 -9.88 16.70
C LEU A 154 8.88 -10.25 17.09
N ILE A 155 9.76 -10.41 16.11
CA ILE A 155 11.13 -10.88 16.37
C ILE A 155 11.91 -9.86 17.22
N LEU A 156 11.73 -8.56 16.97
CA LEU A 156 12.33 -7.51 17.79
C LEU A 156 11.81 -7.51 19.23
N CYS A 157 10.51 -7.76 19.44
CA CYS A 157 9.91 -7.85 20.77
C CYS A 157 10.32 -9.12 21.50
N LEU A 158 10.39 -10.26 20.81
CA LEU A 158 10.93 -11.52 21.36
C LEU A 158 12.36 -11.30 21.87
N ARG A 159 13.22 -10.78 21.01
CA ARG A 159 14.62 -10.50 21.38
C ARG A 159 14.76 -9.47 22.51
N ALA A 160 13.76 -8.60 22.67
CA ALA A 160 13.76 -7.55 23.70
C ALA A 160 13.09 -7.95 25.00
N GLY A 161 12.45 -9.13 25.09
CA GLY A 161 11.59 -9.51 26.23
C GLY A 161 10.35 -8.60 26.37
N ARG A 162 9.84 -8.03 25.27
CA ARG A 162 8.72 -7.05 25.27
C ARG A 162 7.47 -7.59 24.60
N MET A 163 7.20 -8.87 24.72
CA MET A 163 6.04 -9.56 24.12
C MET A 163 4.68 -8.93 24.47
N PRO A 164 4.43 -8.43 25.71
CA PRO A 164 3.16 -7.74 25.98
C PRO A 164 2.88 -6.53 25.08
N ALA A 165 3.92 -5.82 24.61
CA ALA A 165 3.73 -4.73 23.67
C ALA A 165 3.37 -5.23 22.27
N TRP A 166 3.96 -6.35 21.83
CA TRP A 166 3.60 -6.97 20.56
C TRP A 166 2.16 -7.48 20.56
N TRP A 167 1.73 -8.18 21.62
CA TRP A 167 0.35 -8.65 21.72
C TRP A 167 -0.67 -7.50 21.67
N ARG A 168 -0.36 -6.37 22.30
CA ARG A 168 -1.24 -5.18 22.25
C ARG A 168 -1.35 -4.59 20.85
N VAL A 169 -0.25 -4.43 20.12
CA VAL A 169 -0.30 -3.92 18.74
C VAL A 169 -0.98 -4.92 17.81
N ALA A 170 -0.66 -6.21 17.90
CA ALA A 170 -1.25 -7.24 17.06
C ALA A 170 -2.77 -7.37 17.29
N ALA A 171 -3.21 -7.46 18.54
CA ALA A 171 -4.62 -7.55 18.88
C ALA A 171 -5.40 -6.32 18.41
N ALA A 172 -4.86 -5.11 18.63
CA ALA A 172 -5.49 -3.87 18.17
C ALA A 172 -5.55 -3.81 16.63
N THR A 173 -4.51 -4.30 15.92
CA THR A 173 -4.50 -4.37 14.46
C THR A 173 -5.60 -5.29 13.95
N VAL A 174 -5.67 -6.51 14.48
CA VAL A 174 -6.68 -7.51 14.07
C VAL A 174 -8.08 -7.02 14.41
N PHE A 175 -8.30 -6.50 15.62
CA PHE A 175 -9.59 -5.98 16.04
C PHE A 175 -10.08 -4.85 15.12
N THR A 176 -9.22 -3.87 14.83
CA THR A 176 -9.58 -2.75 13.96
C THR A 176 -9.87 -3.22 12.53
N TRP A 177 -9.05 -4.14 12.01
CA TRP A 177 -9.30 -4.73 10.70
C TRP A 177 -10.65 -5.45 10.64
N LEU A 178 -10.98 -6.24 11.69
CA LEU A 178 -12.27 -6.94 11.79
C LEU A 178 -13.44 -5.95 11.84
N VAL A 179 -13.35 -4.89 12.64
CA VAL A 179 -14.41 -3.87 12.73
C VAL A 179 -14.72 -3.26 11.38
N ILE A 180 -13.71 -3.03 10.53
CA ILE A 180 -13.90 -2.46 9.19
C ILE A 180 -14.42 -3.50 8.19
N ASN A 181 -13.93 -4.73 8.23
CA ASN A 181 -14.18 -5.74 7.19
C ASN A 181 -15.39 -6.62 7.48
N LEU A 182 -15.60 -7.00 8.75
CA LEU A 182 -16.62 -7.98 9.13
C LEU A 182 -18.06 -7.59 8.73
N PRO A 183 -18.50 -6.32 8.88
CA PRO A 183 -19.84 -5.94 8.45
C PRO A 183 -20.11 -6.25 6.96
N PHE A 184 -19.14 -5.99 6.09
CA PHE A 184 -19.25 -6.25 4.66
C PHE A 184 -19.17 -7.74 4.33
N ALA A 185 -18.28 -8.47 4.99
CA ALA A 185 -18.15 -9.92 4.82
C ALA A 185 -19.41 -10.68 5.26
N LEU A 186 -20.12 -10.20 6.28
CA LEU A 186 -21.37 -10.82 6.76
C LEU A 186 -22.56 -10.51 5.85
N VAL A 187 -22.60 -9.33 5.21
CA VAL A 187 -23.72 -8.93 4.36
C VAL A 187 -23.54 -9.47 2.94
N ASN A 188 -22.35 -9.39 2.37
CA ASN A 188 -22.05 -9.89 1.02
C ASN A 188 -20.59 -10.39 0.98
N PHE A 189 -20.42 -11.69 1.26
CA PHE A 189 -19.11 -12.34 1.28
C PHE A 189 -18.39 -12.24 -0.06
N ASP A 190 -19.06 -12.49 -1.17
CA ASP A 190 -18.45 -12.52 -2.51
C ASP A 190 -17.97 -11.12 -2.92
N GLY A 191 -18.77 -10.08 -2.65
CA GLY A 191 -18.37 -8.69 -2.90
C GLY A 191 -17.17 -8.26 -2.05
N TRP A 192 -17.14 -8.68 -0.77
CA TRP A 192 -15.99 -8.43 0.11
C TRP A 192 -14.76 -9.25 -0.27
N PHE A 193 -14.94 -10.53 -0.65
CA PHE A 193 -13.84 -11.44 -0.97
C PHE A 193 -13.16 -11.14 -2.31
N ARG A 194 -13.82 -10.37 -3.19
CA ARG A 194 -13.35 -10.05 -4.55
C ARG A 194 -11.91 -9.55 -4.61
N PHE A 195 -11.49 -8.72 -3.66
CA PHE A 195 -10.10 -8.23 -3.58
C PHE A 195 -9.09 -9.38 -3.43
N TYR A 196 -9.39 -10.37 -2.60
CA TYR A 196 -8.52 -11.53 -2.36
C TYR A 196 -8.53 -12.49 -3.54
N ASP A 197 -9.71 -12.76 -4.09
CA ASP A 197 -9.89 -13.58 -5.29
C ASP A 197 -9.13 -13.01 -6.47
N PHE A 198 -9.32 -11.74 -6.80
CA PHE A 198 -8.59 -11.04 -7.86
C PHE A 198 -7.07 -11.11 -7.65
N SER A 199 -6.61 -10.94 -6.42
CA SER A 199 -5.18 -11.02 -6.10
C SER A 199 -4.64 -12.44 -6.24
N SER A 200 -5.42 -13.48 -5.97
CA SER A 200 -4.99 -14.88 -6.06
C SER A 200 -4.97 -15.40 -7.49
N THR A 201 -5.97 -15.04 -8.29
CA THR A 201 -6.12 -15.50 -9.68
C THR A 201 -5.24 -14.78 -10.69
N ARG A 202 -4.70 -13.61 -10.32
CA ARG A 202 -3.79 -12.83 -11.17
C ARG A 202 -2.49 -13.59 -11.42
N GLY A 203 -2.07 -13.66 -12.70
CA GLY A 203 -0.78 -14.22 -13.12
C GLY A 203 0.39 -13.25 -12.97
N GLN A 204 1.51 -13.61 -13.60
CA GLN A 204 2.68 -12.74 -13.72
C GLN A 204 2.35 -11.51 -14.57
N ASP A 205 2.75 -10.33 -14.11
CA ASP A 205 2.38 -9.08 -14.75
C ASP A 205 3.55 -8.08 -14.70
N PHE A 206 3.37 -6.94 -15.38
CA PHE A 206 4.44 -5.97 -15.62
C PHE A 206 5.17 -5.56 -14.33
N GLY A 207 6.46 -5.31 -14.48
CA GLY A 207 7.36 -4.91 -13.40
C GLY A 207 7.79 -6.03 -12.46
N SER A 208 7.19 -7.23 -12.52
CA SER A 208 7.64 -8.36 -11.72
C SER A 208 8.87 -9.06 -12.34
N ILE A 209 9.70 -9.66 -11.49
CA ILE A 209 10.83 -10.49 -11.94
C ILE A 209 10.36 -11.69 -12.77
N TRP A 210 9.16 -12.19 -12.48
CA TRP A 210 8.53 -13.30 -13.18
C TRP A 210 8.16 -12.95 -14.62
N TYR A 211 7.58 -11.75 -14.80
CA TYR A 211 7.23 -11.24 -16.11
C TYR A 211 8.48 -10.87 -16.94
N ALA A 212 9.51 -10.31 -16.30
CA ALA A 212 10.79 -10.06 -16.94
C ALA A 212 11.43 -11.35 -17.45
N ALA A 213 11.43 -12.41 -16.64
CA ALA A 213 11.92 -13.73 -17.07
C ALA A 213 11.13 -14.28 -18.26
N TYR A 214 9.80 -14.13 -18.25
CA TYR A 214 8.94 -14.50 -19.37
C TYR A 214 9.29 -13.74 -20.66
N LEU A 215 9.51 -12.43 -20.58
CA LEU A 215 9.94 -11.63 -21.74
C LEU A 215 11.31 -12.03 -22.27
N TRP A 216 12.18 -12.63 -21.45
CA TRP A 216 13.48 -13.19 -21.84
C TRP A 216 13.39 -14.64 -22.30
N GLY A 217 12.19 -15.18 -22.52
CA GLY A 217 11.97 -16.51 -23.10
C GLY A 217 11.74 -17.62 -22.08
N ALA A 218 11.63 -17.33 -20.79
CA ALA A 218 11.18 -18.33 -19.82
C ALA A 218 9.69 -18.68 -20.07
N PRO A 219 9.25 -19.91 -19.78
CA PRO A 219 7.85 -20.29 -19.92
C PRO A 219 6.96 -19.50 -18.98
N SER A 220 5.71 -19.24 -19.39
CA SER A 220 4.70 -18.66 -18.50
C SER A 220 4.40 -19.62 -17.34
N ILE A 221 4.34 -19.08 -16.14
CA ILE A 221 4.04 -19.83 -14.92
C ILE A 221 2.53 -19.76 -14.65
N PRO A 222 1.82 -20.89 -14.51
CA PRO A 222 0.41 -20.89 -14.12
C PRO A 222 0.18 -20.12 -12.81
N PRO A 223 -0.93 -19.35 -12.66
CA PRO A 223 -1.17 -18.51 -11.49
C PRO A 223 -1.04 -19.23 -10.14
N ASP A 224 -1.55 -20.46 -10.04
CA ASP A 224 -1.48 -21.25 -8.80
C ASP A 224 -0.03 -21.60 -8.44
N LEU A 225 0.74 -22.10 -9.40
CA LEU A 225 2.16 -22.40 -9.18
C LEU A 225 2.95 -21.14 -8.85
N LEU A 226 2.65 -20.03 -9.54
CA LEU A 226 3.28 -18.74 -9.28
C LEU A 226 2.97 -18.24 -7.84
N ASN A 227 1.75 -18.45 -7.34
CA ASN A 227 1.40 -18.14 -5.95
C ASN A 227 2.30 -18.88 -4.96
N TYR A 228 2.51 -20.21 -5.17
CA TYR A 228 3.36 -21.01 -4.30
C TYR A 228 4.84 -20.57 -4.37
N VAL A 229 5.36 -20.37 -5.59
CA VAL A 229 6.77 -20.00 -5.79
C VAL A 229 7.05 -18.59 -5.24
N ALA A 230 6.20 -17.61 -5.54
CA ALA A 230 6.35 -16.24 -5.05
C ALA A 230 6.22 -16.18 -3.51
N THR A 231 5.25 -16.90 -2.94
CA THR A 231 5.09 -16.99 -1.47
C THR A 231 6.28 -17.70 -0.84
N GLY A 232 6.75 -18.81 -1.42
CA GLY A 232 7.93 -19.52 -0.93
C GLY A 232 9.19 -18.64 -0.93
N ALA A 233 9.43 -17.91 -2.02
CA ALA A 233 10.53 -16.96 -2.13
C ALA A 233 10.42 -15.84 -1.07
N PHE A 234 9.22 -15.30 -0.87
CA PHE A 234 8.95 -14.30 0.16
C PHE A 234 9.24 -14.85 1.57
N LEU A 235 8.77 -16.06 1.89
CA LEU A 235 8.99 -16.68 3.20
C LEU A 235 10.48 -16.97 3.47
N ILE A 236 11.25 -17.37 2.46
CA ILE A 236 12.71 -17.51 2.56
C ILE A 236 13.35 -16.17 2.95
N LEU A 237 12.98 -15.07 2.28
CA LEU A 237 13.49 -13.75 2.60
C LEU A 237 13.04 -13.29 4.00
N CYS A 238 11.81 -13.59 4.41
CA CYS A 238 11.33 -13.34 5.77
C CYS A 238 12.17 -14.11 6.81
N GLY A 239 12.50 -15.38 6.53
CA GLY A 239 13.40 -16.19 7.36
C GLY A 239 14.80 -15.57 7.48
N ALA A 240 15.36 -15.08 6.37
CA ALA A 240 16.65 -14.38 6.38
C ALA A 240 16.60 -13.08 7.19
N ILE A 241 15.51 -12.28 7.06
CA ILE A 241 15.31 -11.07 7.86
C ILE A 241 15.16 -11.42 9.35
N ALA A 242 14.41 -12.47 9.68
CA ALA A 242 14.27 -12.94 11.05
C ALA A 242 15.62 -13.38 11.65
N ALA A 243 16.41 -14.13 10.88
CA ALA A 243 17.78 -14.52 11.25
C ALA A 243 18.67 -13.29 11.43
N LEU A 244 18.60 -12.32 10.52
CA LEU A 244 19.32 -11.05 10.67
C LEU A 244 18.94 -10.33 11.97
N ILE A 245 17.65 -10.24 12.29
CA ILE A 245 17.19 -9.62 13.54
C ILE A 245 17.73 -10.39 14.75
N TRP A 246 17.74 -11.73 14.69
CA TRP A 246 18.06 -12.57 15.84
C TRP A 246 19.55 -12.67 16.12
N PHE A 247 20.37 -12.89 15.09
CA PHE A 247 21.80 -13.20 15.24
C PHE A 247 22.74 -11.98 15.19
N THR A 248 22.28 -10.83 14.67
CA THR A 248 23.14 -9.63 14.62
C THR A 248 23.52 -9.17 16.05
N PRO A 249 24.79 -8.89 16.36
CA PRO A 249 25.24 -8.51 17.70
C PRO A 249 24.48 -7.28 18.26
N ARG A 250 24.29 -6.26 17.43
CA ARG A 250 23.50 -5.06 17.77
C ARG A 250 22.09 -5.20 17.22
N ARG A 251 21.08 -4.85 18.03
CA ARG A 251 19.67 -4.88 17.58
C ARG A 251 19.48 -3.96 16.37
N PRO A 252 18.98 -4.47 15.24
CA PRO A 252 18.68 -3.66 14.07
C PRO A 252 17.61 -2.61 14.34
N ARG A 253 17.65 -1.53 13.57
CA ARG A 253 16.61 -0.49 13.64
C ARG A 253 15.31 -1.00 13.04
N LEU A 254 14.18 -0.72 13.68
CA LEU A 254 12.86 -1.14 13.20
C LEU A 254 12.63 -0.67 11.74
N GLY A 255 12.89 0.61 11.43
CA GLY A 255 12.68 1.14 10.07
C GLY A 255 13.41 0.36 8.98
N ALA A 256 14.66 -0.10 9.24
CA ALA A 256 15.39 -0.94 8.31
C ALA A 256 14.73 -2.32 8.10
N MET A 257 14.24 -2.93 9.17
CA MET A 257 13.59 -4.24 9.09
C MET A 257 12.22 -4.16 8.40
N LEU A 258 11.47 -3.08 8.63
CA LEU A 258 10.21 -2.81 7.92
C LEU A 258 10.46 -2.57 6.43
N PHE A 259 11.51 -1.81 6.08
CA PHE A 259 11.90 -1.62 4.69
C PHE A 259 12.24 -2.95 4.02
N LEU A 260 13.06 -3.79 4.66
CA LEU A 260 13.47 -5.07 4.10
C LEU A 260 12.30 -6.03 3.88
N VAL A 261 11.35 -6.13 4.83
CA VAL A 261 10.22 -7.05 4.66
C VAL A 261 9.27 -6.60 3.56
N VAL A 262 9.01 -5.28 3.43
CA VAL A 262 8.17 -4.76 2.35
C VAL A 262 8.90 -4.85 1.01
N ALA A 263 10.20 -4.57 0.96
CA ALA A 263 11.01 -4.75 -0.24
C ALA A 263 11.05 -6.22 -0.68
N ALA A 264 11.22 -7.16 0.26
CA ALA A 264 11.15 -8.60 -0.01
C ALA A 264 9.80 -8.98 -0.64
N PHE A 265 8.69 -8.50 -0.06
CA PHE A 265 7.35 -8.72 -0.61
C PHE A 265 7.21 -8.16 -2.02
N VAL A 266 7.64 -6.92 -2.25
CA VAL A 266 7.53 -6.24 -3.55
C VAL A 266 8.35 -6.95 -4.62
N VAL A 267 9.59 -7.38 -4.31
CA VAL A 267 10.48 -8.05 -5.26
C VAL A 267 9.99 -9.45 -5.63
N THR A 268 9.41 -10.18 -4.66
CA THR A 268 8.89 -11.53 -4.92
C THR A 268 7.46 -11.56 -5.45
N ASN A 269 6.77 -10.42 -5.42
CA ASN A 269 5.37 -10.35 -5.86
C ASN A 269 5.23 -10.59 -7.38
N LYS A 270 4.03 -11.04 -7.77
CA LYS A 270 3.67 -11.33 -9.18
C LYS A 270 3.54 -10.09 -10.04
N VAL A 271 3.40 -8.93 -9.42
CA VAL A 271 3.22 -7.62 -10.05
C VAL A 271 4.03 -6.58 -9.30
N TYR A 272 4.67 -5.67 -10.00
CA TYR A 272 5.23 -4.47 -9.42
C TYR A 272 4.62 -3.24 -10.10
N SER A 273 3.47 -2.80 -9.61
CA SER A 273 2.86 -1.56 -10.10
C SER A 273 3.66 -0.33 -9.66
N PRO A 274 3.76 0.73 -10.49
CA PRO A 274 4.59 1.91 -10.19
C PRO A 274 4.29 2.57 -8.85
N GLN A 275 3.04 2.54 -8.38
CA GLN A 275 2.63 3.09 -7.08
C GLN A 275 3.14 2.31 -5.87
N PHE A 276 3.63 1.07 -6.02
CA PHE A 276 4.18 0.31 -4.88
C PHE A 276 5.46 0.96 -4.30
N VAL A 277 6.14 1.81 -5.07
CA VAL A 277 7.23 2.63 -4.56
C VAL A 277 6.82 3.48 -3.36
N LEU A 278 5.55 3.95 -3.31
CA LEU A 278 5.02 4.78 -2.22
C LEU A 278 5.12 4.08 -0.86
N TRP A 279 4.97 2.73 -0.83
CA TRP A 279 5.08 1.93 0.39
C TRP A 279 6.49 1.94 0.96
N LEU A 280 7.48 2.01 0.07
CA LEU A 280 8.90 1.94 0.40
C LEU A 280 9.48 3.30 0.77
N ILE A 281 8.96 4.41 0.24
CA ILE A 281 9.57 5.74 0.43
C ILE A 281 9.72 6.11 1.91
N PRO A 282 8.68 6.11 2.78
CA PRO A 282 8.84 6.44 4.18
C PRO A 282 9.76 5.45 4.92
N LEU A 283 9.69 4.17 4.54
CA LEU A 283 10.50 3.12 5.14
C LEU A 283 11.99 3.26 4.77
N ALA A 284 12.29 3.64 3.52
CA ALA A 284 13.66 3.93 3.06
C ALA A 284 14.27 5.08 3.84
N VAL A 285 13.50 6.16 4.06
CA VAL A 285 13.93 7.31 4.87
C VAL A 285 14.20 6.89 6.31
N LEU A 286 13.34 6.07 6.92
CA LEU A 286 13.54 5.54 8.27
C LEU A 286 14.73 4.55 8.36
N ALA A 287 15.01 3.81 7.29
CA ALA A 287 16.08 2.82 7.23
C ALA A 287 17.44 3.49 7.03
N ARG A 288 17.57 4.34 6.02
CA ARG A 288 18.84 4.94 5.58
C ARG A 288 18.61 6.34 4.95
N PRO A 289 18.56 7.40 5.75
CA PRO A 289 18.34 8.77 5.26
C PRO A 289 19.63 9.36 4.66
N VAL A 290 20.05 8.86 3.51
CA VAL A 290 21.21 9.33 2.74
C VAL A 290 20.73 9.80 1.37
N TRP A 291 20.76 11.11 1.13
CA TRP A 291 20.23 11.74 -0.07
C TRP A 291 20.77 11.15 -1.38
N ARG A 292 22.08 10.89 -1.45
CA ARG A 292 22.70 10.30 -2.66
C ARG A 292 22.07 8.95 -3.01
N ASP A 293 22.02 8.05 -2.04
CA ASP A 293 21.52 6.69 -2.25
C ASP A 293 20.02 6.72 -2.56
N PHE A 294 19.28 7.62 -1.88
CA PHE A 294 17.87 7.86 -2.11
C PHE A 294 17.60 8.38 -3.53
N LEU A 295 18.34 9.38 -4.00
CA LEU A 295 18.16 9.96 -5.32
C LEU A 295 18.53 8.99 -6.45
N VAL A 296 19.57 8.17 -6.28
CA VAL A 296 19.91 7.11 -7.23
C VAL A 296 18.75 6.10 -7.34
N TRP A 297 18.18 5.67 -6.21
CA TRP A 297 17.00 4.81 -6.22
C TRP A 297 15.80 5.49 -6.87
N GLN A 298 15.54 6.77 -6.57
CA GLN A 298 14.45 7.54 -7.17
C GLN A 298 14.61 7.69 -8.69
N ALA A 299 15.83 7.88 -9.19
CA ALA A 299 16.10 7.92 -10.63
C ALA A 299 15.69 6.59 -11.31
N GLY A 300 16.01 5.45 -10.70
CA GLY A 300 15.55 4.14 -11.17
C GLY A 300 14.03 4.00 -11.17
N GLN A 301 13.35 4.53 -10.15
CA GLN A 301 11.88 4.50 -10.07
C GLN A 301 11.21 5.39 -11.12
N VAL A 302 11.80 6.55 -11.41
CA VAL A 302 11.32 7.44 -12.49
C VAL A 302 11.51 6.77 -13.86
N ALA A 303 12.67 6.18 -14.12
CA ALA A 303 12.91 5.44 -15.36
C ALA A 303 11.91 4.27 -15.51
N TYR A 304 11.67 3.52 -14.44
CA TYR A 304 10.67 2.45 -14.42
C TYR A 304 9.25 2.98 -14.69
N PHE A 305 8.86 4.09 -14.04
CA PHE A 305 7.57 4.73 -14.28
C PHE A 305 7.38 5.10 -15.75
N ILE A 306 8.37 5.75 -16.36
CA ILE A 306 8.33 6.15 -17.77
C ILE A 306 8.22 4.90 -18.66
N ALA A 307 9.02 3.86 -18.41
CA ALA A 307 9.03 2.64 -19.23
C ALA A 307 7.67 1.91 -19.17
N ILE A 308 7.04 1.81 -17.98
CA ILE A 308 5.72 1.17 -17.84
C ILE A 308 4.62 1.97 -18.55
N TRP A 309 4.60 3.30 -18.40
CA TRP A 309 3.59 4.11 -19.10
C TRP A 309 3.80 4.12 -20.61
N TRP A 310 5.05 4.05 -21.07
CA TRP A 310 5.38 3.90 -22.48
C TRP A 310 4.86 2.55 -23.02
N TYR A 311 5.14 1.47 -22.29
CA TYR A 311 4.63 0.14 -22.63
C TYR A 311 3.09 0.10 -22.68
N LEU A 312 2.40 0.64 -21.66
CA LEU A 312 0.95 0.66 -21.59
C LEU A 312 0.30 1.57 -22.66
N ALA A 313 1.00 2.58 -23.14
CA ALA A 313 0.55 3.43 -24.25
C ALA A 313 0.68 2.76 -25.63
N GLY A 314 1.19 1.52 -25.69
CA GLY A 314 1.41 0.81 -26.95
C GLY A 314 2.50 1.42 -27.84
N LEU A 315 3.33 2.30 -27.31
CA LEU A 315 4.46 2.93 -28.00
C LEU A 315 5.65 1.95 -28.01
N GLY A 316 5.46 0.74 -28.58
CA GLY A 316 6.35 -0.38 -28.48
C GLY A 316 7.84 -0.08 -28.59
N ILE A 317 8.63 -0.84 -27.80
CA ILE A 317 10.08 -0.95 -27.95
C ILE A 317 10.32 -2.07 -28.95
#